data_fc1dc12fecae080e7d8df5277eb53d9c
#
_entry.id   fc1dc12fecae080e7d8df5277eb53d9c
#
_cell.length_a   1.000
_cell.length_b   1.000
_cell.length_c   1.000
_cell.angle_alpha   90.00
_cell.angle_beta   90.00
_cell.angle_gamma   90.00
#
_symmetry.space_group_name_H-M   'P 1'
#
loop_
_entity.id
_entity.type
_entity.pdbx_description
1 polymer ?
#
loop_
_entity_poly.entity_id
_entity_poly.type
_entity_poly.pdbx_seq_one_letter_code
_entity_poly.pdbx_strand_id
1 'polypeptide(L)'
;MAAQPPLLEAVIEGLQEVKGHRITVLDLREVPHAVAAWFVVAHGTSRTQVEALAHAVEDMTRDRLDERPWSKQGLGNGEWAILDYSDVVVHVFHEEARTRYALEELWGDA
;
A
#
# COMPACT_ATOMS: atom_id res chain seq x y z
N MET A 1 22.24 -5.90 9.11
CA MET A 1 21.18 -5.95 8.09
C MET A 1 19.90 -5.34 8.63
N ALA A 2 19.38 -4.40 7.92
CA ALA A 2 18.15 -3.74 8.36
C ALA A 2 16.95 -4.63 8.04
N ALA A 3 16.25 -5.09 9.06
CA ALA A 3 15.01 -5.81 8.86
C ALA A 3 13.92 -4.85 8.46
N GLN A 4 12.99 -5.30 7.66
CA GLN A 4 11.82 -4.50 7.34
C GLN A 4 10.97 -4.32 8.60
N PRO A 5 10.34 -3.16 8.77
CA PRO A 5 9.48 -2.93 9.94
C PRO A 5 8.35 -3.97 9.97
N PRO A 6 7.93 -4.39 11.17
CA PRO A 6 6.78 -5.29 11.29
C PRO A 6 5.53 -4.78 10.58
N LEU A 7 5.33 -3.47 10.57
CA LEU A 7 4.20 -2.86 9.88
C LEU A 7 4.25 -3.16 8.37
N LEU A 8 5.42 -3.03 7.77
CA LEU A 8 5.58 -3.30 6.34
C LEU A 8 5.26 -4.76 6.02
N GLU A 9 5.74 -5.69 6.86
CA GLU A 9 5.46 -7.11 6.68
C GLU A 9 3.97 -7.42 6.78
N ALA A 10 3.29 -6.82 7.75
CA ALA A 10 1.86 -7.03 7.93
C ALA A 10 1.06 -6.49 6.74
N VAL A 11 1.47 -5.34 6.20
CA VAL A 11 0.85 -4.77 5.00
C VAL A 11 0.97 -5.73 3.83
N ILE A 12 2.19 -6.23 3.60
CA ILE A 12 2.44 -7.16 2.49
C ILE A 12 1.60 -8.43 2.64
N GLU A 13 1.53 -8.98 3.85
CA GLU A 13 0.72 -10.18 4.09
C GLU A 13 -0.75 -9.94 3.83
N GLY A 14 -1.26 -8.77 4.25
CA GLY A 14 -2.65 -8.44 3.98
C GLY A 14 -2.97 -8.39 2.49
N LEU A 15 -2.06 -7.81 1.72
CA LEU A 15 -2.22 -7.75 0.27
C LEU A 15 -2.15 -9.14 -0.36
N GLN A 16 -1.28 -10.00 0.16
CA GLN A 16 -1.15 -11.36 -0.34
C GLN A 16 -2.40 -12.21 -0.05
N GLU A 17 -3.04 -11.99 1.09
CA GLU A 17 -4.24 -12.71 1.48
C GLU A 17 -5.37 -12.58 0.46
N VAL A 18 -5.49 -11.41 -0.16
CA VAL A 18 -6.53 -11.12 -1.14
C VAL A 18 -5.96 -11.17 -2.56
N LYS A 19 -4.77 -11.75 -2.69
CA LYS A 19 -4.12 -11.97 -3.98
C LYS A 19 -3.90 -10.68 -4.77
N GLY A 20 -3.40 -9.67 -4.07
CA GLY A 20 -3.04 -8.42 -4.74
C GLY A 20 -2.00 -8.67 -5.83
N HIS A 21 -2.15 -7.95 -6.94
CA HIS A 21 -1.28 -8.12 -8.10
C HIS A 21 -0.08 -7.18 -8.00
N ARG A 22 1.07 -7.69 -8.41
CA ARG A 22 2.32 -6.93 -8.54
C ARG A 22 2.62 -6.09 -7.30
N ILE A 23 2.59 -6.73 -6.14
CA ILE A 23 2.92 -6.05 -4.88
C ILE A 23 4.35 -5.55 -4.95
N THR A 24 4.53 -4.24 -4.88
CA THR A 24 5.82 -3.58 -5.04
C THR A 24 6.09 -2.71 -3.83
N VAL A 25 7.30 -2.82 -3.28
CA VAL A 25 7.73 -2.01 -2.15
C VAL A 25 8.77 -1.01 -2.65
N LEU A 26 8.52 0.26 -2.41
CA LEU A 26 9.46 1.32 -2.73
C LEU A 26 10.10 1.82 -1.44
N ASP A 27 11.41 1.69 -1.34
CA ASP A 27 12.17 2.18 -0.20
C ASP A 27 12.53 3.64 -0.44
N LEU A 28 11.91 4.53 0.31
CA LEU A 28 12.08 5.96 0.14
C LEU A 28 12.95 6.59 1.22
N ARG A 29 13.61 5.78 2.04
CA ARG A 29 14.35 6.29 3.19
C ARG A 29 15.50 7.23 2.82
N GLU A 30 16.05 7.06 1.62
CA GLU A 30 17.14 7.93 1.15
C GLU A 30 16.70 8.95 0.11
N VAL A 31 15.41 9.05 -0.13
CA VAL A 31 14.87 10.01 -1.10
C VAL A 31 14.59 11.32 -0.37
N PRO A 32 15.24 12.42 -0.77
CA PRO A 32 15.01 13.71 -0.11
C PRO A 32 13.55 14.13 -0.24
N HIS A 33 13.00 14.64 0.85
CA HIS A 33 11.63 15.16 0.90
C HIS A 33 10.53 14.14 0.62
N ALA A 34 10.83 12.85 0.73
CA ALA A 34 9.80 11.83 0.60
C ALA A 34 8.83 11.94 1.78
N VAL A 35 7.54 11.70 1.50
CA VAL A 35 6.49 11.85 2.52
C VAL A 35 6.40 10.67 3.47
N ALA A 36 7.07 9.56 3.14
CA ALA A 36 7.07 8.37 3.97
C ALA A 36 8.39 7.63 3.76
N ALA A 37 8.69 6.68 4.65
CA ALA A 37 9.87 5.83 4.50
C ALA A 37 9.65 4.73 3.45
N TRP A 38 8.40 4.29 3.29
CA TRP A 38 8.06 3.18 2.40
C TRP A 38 6.74 3.45 1.69
N PHE A 39 6.70 3.16 0.40
CA PHE A 39 5.43 3.03 -0.32
C PHE A 39 5.24 1.55 -0.64
N VAL A 40 4.02 1.07 -0.48
CA VAL A 40 3.65 -0.27 -0.93
C VAL A 40 2.55 -0.08 -1.96
N VAL A 41 2.77 -0.61 -3.15
CA VAL A 41 1.85 -0.45 -4.29
C VAL A 41 1.37 -1.83 -4.74
N ALA A 42 0.09 -1.98 -4.89
CA ALA A 42 -0.51 -3.19 -5.44
C ALA A 42 -1.75 -2.82 -6.21
N HIS A 43 -2.28 -3.74 -6.99
CA HIS A 43 -3.54 -3.49 -7.68
C HIS A 43 -4.46 -4.68 -7.66
N GLY A 44 -5.73 -4.40 -7.89
CA GLY A 44 -6.76 -5.39 -8.12
C GLY A 44 -7.34 -5.21 -9.52
N THR A 45 -8.06 -6.22 -9.98
CA THR A 45 -8.65 -6.21 -11.32
C THR A 45 -10.13 -5.83 -11.32
N SER A 46 -10.68 -5.57 -10.13
CA SER A 46 -12.06 -5.12 -9.98
C SER A 46 -12.17 -4.15 -8.82
N ARG A 47 -13.24 -3.36 -8.78
CA ARG A 47 -13.50 -2.46 -7.66
C ARG A 47 -13.60 -3.22 -6.35
N THR A 48 -14.30 -4.37 -6.40
CA THR A 48 -14.46 -5.20 -5.21
C THR A 48 -13.12 -5.68 -4.68
N GLN A 49 -12.22 -6.08 -5.56
CA GLN A 49 -10.90 -6.52 -5.12
C GLN A 49 -10.08 -5.36 -4.54
N VAL A 50 -10.15 -4.18 -5.14
CA VAL A 50 -9.45 -3.01 -4.60
C VAL A 50 -9.90 -2.73 -3.16
N GLU A 51 -11.20 -2.74 -2.90
CA GLU A 51 -11.72 -2.53 -1.57
C GLU A 51 -11.33 -3.66 -0.62
N ALA A 52 -11.40 -4.90 -1.10
CA ALA A 52 -11.00 -6.06 -0.30
C ALA A 52 -9.52 -6.01 0.08
N LEU A 53 -8.66 -5.56 -0.82
CA LEU A 53 -7.25 -5.40 -0.53
C LEU A 53 -7.02 -4.37 0.57
N ALA A 54 -7.68 -3.23 0.49
CA ALA A 54 -7.56 -2.20 1.51
C ALA A 54 -8.03 -2.71 2.87
N HIS A 55 -9.17 -3.39 2.91
CA HIS A 55 -9.70 -3.96 4.16
C HIS A 55 -8.78 -5.03 4.74
N ALA A 56 -8.22 -5.88 3.87
CA ALA A 56 -7.31 -6.94 4.33
C ALA A 56 -6.06 -6.34 4.99
N VAL A 57 -5.53 -5.25 4.43
CA VAL A 57 -4.39 -4.57 5.02
C VAL A 57 -4.74 -4.02 6.39
N GLU A 58 -5.89 -3.34 6.51
CA GLU A 58 -6.32 -2.80 7.80
C GLU A 58 -6.52 -3.89 8.83
N ASP A 59 -7.17 -4.99 8.44
CA ASP A 59 -7.40 -6.11 9.36
C ASP A 59 -6.08 -6.72 9.82
N MET A 60 -5.15 -6.90 8.92
CA MET A 60 -3.86 -7.52 9.24
C MET A 60 -3.03 -6.66 10.19
N THR A 61 -2.97 -5.35 9.94
CA THR A 61 -2.17 -4.46 10.79
C THR A 61 -2.82 -4.30 12.16
N ARG A 62 -4.15 -4.26 12.22
CA ARG A 62 -4.86 -4.18 13.49
C ARG A 62 -4.67 -5.46 14.30
N ASP A 63 -4.86 -6.62 13.66
CA ASP A 63 -4.84 -7.90 14.39
C ASP A 63 -3.45 -8.26 14.86
N ARG A 64 -2.43 -7.95 14.09
CA ARG A 64 -1.05 -8.31 14.43
C ARG A 64 -0.34 -7.28 15.29
N LEU A 65 -0.60 -6.00 15.07
CA LEU A 65 0.20 -4.93 15.65
C LEU A 65 -0.64 -3.92 16.41
N ASP A 66 -1.95 -4.07 16.41
CA ASP A 66 -2.87 -3.08 16.95
C ASP A 66 -2.62 -1.69 16.34
N GLU A 67 -2.25 -1.68 15.06
CA GLU A 67 -2.04 -0.44 14.32
C GLU A 67 -3.13 -0.23 13.28
N ARG A 68 -3.56 1.02 13.16
CA ARG A 68 -4.56 1.43 12.19
C ARG A 68 -4.01 2.60 11.39
N PRO A 69 -4.41 2.75 10.12
CA PRO A 69 -3.98 3.94 9.38
C PRO A 69 -4.59 5.18 10.05
N TRP A 70 -3.78 6.21 10.16
CA TRP A 70 -4.31 7.45 10.73
C TRP A 70 -5.03 8.30 9.69
N SER A 71 -4.92 7.94 8.40
CA SER A 71 -5.66 8.58 7.33
C SER A 71 -5.96 7.54 6.24
N LYS A 72 -7.17 7.60 5.70
CA LYS A 72 -7.62 6.74 4.61
C LYS A 72 -8.28 7.60 3.56
N GLN A 73 -8.00 7.35 2.29
CA GLN A 73 -8.59 8.08 1.19
C GLN A 73 -8.97 7.12 0.06
N GLY A 74 -9.97 7.48 -0.71
CA GLY A 74 -10.32 6.75 -1.91
C GLY A 74 -11.07 5.45 -1.69
N LEU A 75 -11.41 5.11 -0.45
CA LEU A 75 -12.21 3.93 -0.19
C LEU A 75 -13.60 4.15 -0.78
N GLY A 76 -14.07 3.17 -1.53
CA GLY A 76 -15.38 3.23 -2.15
C GLY A 76 -15.38 3.65 -3.60
N ASN A 77 -14.33 4.29 -4.11
CA ASN A 77 -14.29 4.65 -5.53
C ASN A 77 -13.72 3.53 -6.41
N GLY A 78 -13.04 2.56 -5.81
CA GLY A 78 -12.52 1.40 -6.53
C GLY A 78 -11.41 1.68 -7.51
N GLU A 79 -10.84 2.86 -7.52
CA GLU A 79 -9.74 3.24 -8.41
C GLU A 79 -8.40 3.33 -7.70
N TRP A 80 -8.35 4.04 -6.59
CA TRP A 80 -7.10 4.29 -5.87
C TRP A 80 -7.42 4.53 -4.41
N ALA A 81 -7.13 3.54 -3.59
CA ALA A 81 -7.27 3.64 -2.14
C ALA A 81 -5.89 3.89 -1.53
N ILE A 82 -5.83 4.80 -0.58
CA ILE A 82 -4.60 5.15 0.12
C ILE A 82 -4.81 4.92 1.60
N LEU A 83 -3.90 4.14 2.21
CA LEU A 83 -3.88 3.93 3.64
C LEU A 83 -2.57 4.50 4.17
N ASP A 84 -2.67 5.56 4.96
CA ASP A 84 -1.50 6.28 5.44
C ASP A 84 -1.20 5.89 6.89
N TYR A 85 -0.08 5.21 7.09
CA TYR A 85 0.40 4.81 8.40
C TYR A 85 1.58 5.69 8.86
N SER A 86 1.81 6.81 8.21
CA SER A 86 2.92 7.73 8.44
C SER A 86 4.24 7.22 7.83
N ASP A 87 4.86 6.19 8.41
CA ASP A 87 6.12 5.66 7.85
C ASP A 87 5.88 4.81 6.60
N VAL A 88 4.71 4.21 6.50
CA VAL A 88 4.32 3.36 5.38
C VAL A 88 3.03 3.91 4.79
N VAL A 89 3.02 4.15 3.50
CA VAL A 89 1.80 4.54 2.79
C VAL A 89 1.49 3.44 1.79
N VAL A 90 0.28 2.89 1.88
CA VAL A 90 -0.16 1.80 1.03
C VAL A 90 -1.05 2.37 -0.07
N HIS A 91 -0.71 2.04 -1.31
CA HIS A 91 -1.47 2.47 -2.48
C HIS A 91 -2.05 1.24 -3.15
N VAL A 92 -3.37 1.15 -3.18
CA VAL A 92 -4.07 0.06 -3.84
C VAL A 92 -4.85 0.63 -5.01
N PHE A 93 -4.49 0.21 -6.21
CA PHE A 93 -5.08 0.71 -7.45
C PHE A 93 -5.99 -0.33 -8.11
N HIS A 94 -6.94 0.15 -8.89
CA HIS A 94 -7.46 -0.66 -9.99
C HIS A 94 -6.35 -0.71 -11.04
N GLU A 95 -6.21 -1.82 -11.74
CA GLU A 95 -5.08 -2.01 -12.66
C GLU A 95 -4.92 -0.89 -13.69
N GLU A 96 -6.03 -0.39 -14.21
CA GLU A 96 -5.99 0.71 -15.18
C GLU A 96 -5.47 2.01 -14.56
N ALA A 97 -5.88 2.27 -13.32
CA ALA A 97 -5.44 3.46 -12.62
C ALA A 97 -3.95 3.39 -12.28
N ARG A 98 -3.45 2.20 -11.95
CA ARG A 98 -2.03 2.03 -11.66
C ARG A 98 -1.17 2.48 -12.84
N THR A 99 -1.56 2.08 -14.05
CA THR A 99 -0.86 2.47 -15.26
C THR A 99 -0.99 3.97 -15.52
N ARG A 100 -2.21 4.50 -15.35
CA ARG A 100 -2.48 5.90 -15.63
C ARG A 100 -1.75 6.86 -14.69
N TYR A 101 -1.68 6.55 -13.41
CA TYR A 101 -1.01 7.40 -12.45
C TYR A 101 0.49 7.19 -12.40
N ALA A 102 0.95 6.00 -12.76
CA ALA A 102 2.38 5.68 -12.88
C ALA A 102 3.20 6.12 -11.67
N LEU A 103 2.65 5.91 -10.45
CA LEU A 103 3.30 6.33 -9.21
C LEU A 103 4.70 5.74 -9.06
N GLU A 104 4.87 4.50 -9.51
CA GLU A 104 6.13 3.81 -9.41
C GLU A 104 7.23 4.46 -10.25
N GLU A 105 6.86 5.07 -11.37
CA GLU A 105 7.84 5.76 -12.22
C GLU A 105 8.35 7.03 -11.53
N LEU A 106 7.47 7.71 -10.80
CA LEU A 106 7.83 8.92 -10.09
C LEU A 106 8.84 8.64 -8.98
N TRP A 107 8.71 7.50 -8.31
CA TRP A 107 9.56 7.11 -7.18
C TRP A 107 10.45 5.91 -7.50
N GLY A 108 10.51 5.52 -8.77
CA GLY A 108 11.14 4.26 -9.19
C GLY A 108 12.63 4.15 -8.94
N ASP A 109 13.31 5.27 -8.73
CA ASP A 109 14.74 5.28 -8.43
C ASP A 109 15.04 5.08 -6.94
N ALA A 110 14.01 4.97 -6.14
CA ALA A 110 14.16 4.85 -4.69
C ALA A 110 14.64 3.47 -4.21
#